data_151af38cc17b1fde0bb4c4b95a8182b6
#
_entry.id   151af38cc17b1fde0bb4c4b95a8182b6
#
_cell.length_a   1.000
_cell.length_b   1.000
_cell.length_c   1.000
_cell.angle_alpha   90.00
_cell.angle_beta   90.00
_cell.angle_gamma   90.00
#
_symmetry.space_group_name_H-M   'P 1'
#
loop_
_entity.id
_entity.type
_entity.pdbx_description
1 polymer ?
#
loop_
_entity_poly.entity_id
_entity_poly.type
_entity_poly.pdbx_seq_one_letter_code
_entity_poly.pdbx_strand_id
1 'polypeptide(L)' 'MTYRELKERARQAAIDWQHDNIEFEYSYEGLITLQNYFYKIGKRYGLLREFRENGIPC' A
#
# COMPACT_ATOMS: atom_id res chain seq x y z
N MET A 1 19.67 2.63 6.75
CA MET A 1 18.89 1.86 5.77
C MET A 1 19.03 2.45 4.38
N THR A 2 19.17 1.60 3.39
CA THR A 2 19.22 2.06 2.00
C THR A 2 17.81 2.28 1.47
N TYR A 3 17.70 3.04 0.39
CA TYR A 3 16.42 3.26 -0.30
C TYR A 3 15.79 1.93 -0.72
N ARG A 4 16.62 1.00 -1.21
CA ARG A 4 16.15 -0.32 -1.64
C ARG A 4 15.50 -1.09 -0.50
N GLU A 5 16.10 -1.05 0.68
CA GLU A 5 15.54 -1.72 1.87
C GLU A 5 14.20 -1.11 2.27
N LEU A 6 14.11 0.21 2.26
CA LEU A 6 12.87 0.91 2.59
C LEU A 6 11.78 0.59 1.56
N LYS A 7 12.14 0.51 0.29
CA LYS A 7 11.23 0.15 -0.78
C LYS A 7 10.68 -1.27 -0.59
N GLU A 8 11.54 -2.22 -0.26
CA GLU A 8 11.13 -3.59 -0.02
C GLU A 8 10.22 -3.70 1.21
N ARG A 9 10.51 -2.94 2.25
CA ARG A 9 9.65 -2.90 3.44
C ARG A 9 8.28 -2.33 3.12
N ALA A 10 8.22 -1.28 2.32
CA ALA A 10 6.96 -0.67 1.90
C ALA A 10 6.14 -1.65 1.07
N ARG A 11 6.79 -2.35 0.14
CA ARG A 11 6.14 -3.37 -0.67
C ARG A 11 5.58 -4.49 0.20
N GLN A 12 6.39 -5.01 1.09
CA GLN A 12 5.98 -6.11 1.95
C GLN A 12 4.86 -5.69 2.89
N ALA A 13 4.92 -4.49 3.44
CA ALA A 13 3.85 -3.98 4.31
C ALA A 13 2.52 -3.92 3.57
N ALA A 14 2.52 -3.49 2.32
CA ALA A 14 1.30 -3.43 1.51
C ALA A 14 0.75 -4.82 1.21
N ILE A 15 1.62 -5.77 0.89
CA ILE A 15 1.23 -7.15 0.63
C ILE A 15 0.67 -7.80 1.90
N ASP A 16 1.33 -7.61 3.03
CA ASP A 16 0.87 -8.13 4.31
C ASP A 16 -0.48 -7.53 4.70
N TRP A 17 -0.66 -6.23 4.48
CA TRP A 17 -1.94 -5.58 4.75
C TRP A 17 -3.05 -6.20 3.89
N GLN A 18 -2.81 -6.39 2.61
CA GLN A 18 -3.79 -6.95 1.70
C GLN A 18 -4.17 -8.37 2.11
N HIS A 19 -3.19 -9.17 2.47
CA HIS A 19 -3.40 -10.55 2.88
C HIS A 19 -4.20 -10.64 4.19
N ASP A 20 -3.87 -9.81 5.17
CA ASP A 20 -4.49 -9.84 6.49
C ASP A 20 -5.88 -9.19 6.50
N ASN A 21 -6.14 -8.26 5.60
CA ASN A 21 -7.35 -7.43 5.64
C ASN A 21 -8.27 -7.63 4.42
N ILE A 22 -8.11 -8.73 3.73
CA ILE A 22 -8.85 -8.98 2.49
C ILE A 22 -10.37 -9.06 2.71
N GLU A 23 -10.80 -9.46 3.91
CA GLU A 23 -12.21 -9.60 4.24
C GLU A 23 -12.77 -8.41 5.02
N PHE A 24 -11.97 -7.41 5.33
CA PHE A 24 -12.41 -6.24 6.09
C PHE A 24 -13.20 -5.28 5.21
N GLU A 25 -14.37 -4.89 5.70
CA GLU A 25 -15.13 -3.82 5.10
C GLU A 25 -14.76 -2.51 5.78
N TYR A 26 -14.16 -1.61 5.02
CA TYR A 26 -13.83 -0.29 5.53
C TYR A 26 -14.96 0.67 5.25
N SER A 27 -15.16 1.64 6.16
CA SER A 27 -16.02 2.76 5.89
C SER A 27 -15.41 3.59 4.75
N TYR A 28 -16.23 4.43 4.12
CA TYR A 28 -15.76 5.28 3.03
C TYR A 28 -14.56 6.13 3.47
N GLU A 29 -14.63 6.71 4.67
CA GLU A 29 -13.53 7.52 5.20
C GLU A 29 -12.25 6.69 5.44
N GLY A 30 -12.41 5.50 5.96
CA GLY A 30 -11.28 4.60 6.18
C GLY A 30 -10.61 4.22 4.87
N LEU A 31 -11.40 3.97 3.83
CA LEU A 31 -10.87 3.63 2.51
C LEU A 31 -10.08 4.80 1.93
N ILE A 32 -10.58 6.02 2.03
CA ILE A 32 -9.87 7.20 1.55
C ILE A 32 -8.55 7.38 2.29
N THR A 33 -8.53 7.18 3.60
CA THR A 33 -7.32 7.28 4.41
C THR A 33 -6.27 6.26 3.95
N LEU A 34 -6.69 5.02 3.68
CA LEU A 34 -5.78 3.99 3.18
C LEU A 34 -5.27 4.30 1.79
N GLN A 35 -6.14 4.78 0.91
CA GLN A 35 -5.73 5.18 -0.44
C GLN A 35 -4.65 6.27 -0.39
N ASN A 36 -4.84 7.27 0.46
CA ASN A 36 -3.87 8.34 0.62
C ASN A 36 -2.55 7.82 1.19
N TYR A 37 -2.62 6.92 2.16
CA TYR A 37 -1.43 6.32 2.77
C TYR A 37 -0.60 5.56 1.73
N PHE A 38 -1.24 4.66 0.99
CA PHE A 38 -0.54 3.88 -0.02
C PHE A 38 -0.11 4.71 -1.22
N TYR A 39 -0.87 5.74 -1.56
CA TYR A 39 -0.47 6.67 -2.62
C TYR A 39 0.85 7.37 -2.27
N LYS A 40 0.97 7.88 -1.05
CA LYS A 40 2.19 8.55 -0.60
C LYS A 40 3.39 7.61 -0.61
N ILE A 41 3.21 6.41 -0.09
CA ILE A 41 4.27 5.40 -0.07
C ILE A 41 4.65 4.98 -1.48
N GLY A 42 3.67 4.70 -2.31
CA GLY A 42 3.90 4.28 -3.68
C GLY A 42 4.61 5.35 -4.50
N LYS A 43 4.22 6.60 -4.32
CA LYS A 43 4.87 7.71 -5.01
C LYS A 43 6.31 7.90 -4.55
N ARG A 44 6.54 7.75 -3.24
CA ARG A 44 7.88 7.91 -2.66
C ARG A 44 8.87 6.87 -3.16
N TYR A 45 8.41 5.62 -3.30
CA TYR A 45 9.27 4.49 -3.63
C TYR A 45 9.07 3.96 -5.05
N GLY A 46 8.22 4.60 -5.84
CA GLY A 46 7.95 4.15 -7.21
C GLY A 46 7.18 2.85 -7.28
N LEU A 47 6.27 2.60 -6.32
CA LEU A 47 5.51 1.37 -6.22
C LEU A 47 4.04 1.51 -6.66
N LEU A 48 3.62 2.68 -7.12
CA LEU A 48 2.21 2.91 -7.46
C LEU A 48 1.69 1.90 -8.47
N ARG A 49 2.47 1.62 -9.49
CA ARG A 49 2.08 0.67 -10.53
C ARG A 49 1.94 -0.74 -9.96
N GLU A 50 2.91 -1.16 -9.15
CA GLU A 50 2.84 -2.47 -8.50
C GLU A 50 1.65 -2.58 -7.58
N PHE A 51 1.35 -1.52 -6.82
CA PHE A 51 0.21 -1.51 -5.92
C PHE A 51 -1.10 -1.69 -6.69
N ARG A 52 -1.24 -1.00 -7.82
CA ARG A 52 -2.43 -1.13 -8.66
C ARG A 52 -2.56 -2.53 -9.26
N GLU A 53 -1.45 -3.10 -9.72
CA GLU A 53 -1.44 -4.46 -10.27
C GLU A 53 -1.81 -5.50 -9.24
N ASN A 54 -1.49 -5.26 -7.97
CA ASN A 54 -1.83 -6.16 -6.86
C ASN A 54 -3.19 -5.87 -6.23
N GLY A 55 -3.92 -4.89 -6.75
CA GLY A 55 -5.23 -4.54 -6.21
C GLY A 55 -5.19 -3.75 -4.92
N ILE A 56 -4.06 -3.14 -4.60
CA ILE A 56 -3.93 -2.31 -3.41
C ILE A 56 -4.52 -0.92 -3.71
N PRO A 57 -5.40 -0.39 -2.83
CA PRO A 57 -5.99 0.92 -3.06
C PRO A 57 -4.94 2.03 -2.97
N CYS A 58 -4.83 2.83 -4.02
CA CYS A 58 -3.89 3.96 -4.04
C CYS A 58 -4.29 5.00 -5.08
#